data_8c91de17dcf43d87ae5ac6ce7b243cb8
#
_entry.id   8c91de17dcf43d87ae5ac6ce7b243cb8
#
_cell.length_a   1.000
_cell.length_b   1.000
_cell.length_c   1.000
_cell.angle_alpha   90.00
_cell.angle_beta   90.00
_cell.angle_gamma   90.00
#
_symmetry.space_group_name_H-M   'P 1'
#
loop_
_entity.id
_entity.type
_entity.pdbx_description
1 polymer ?
#
loop_
_entity_poly.entity_id
_entity_poly.type
_entity_poly.pdbx_seq_one_letter_code
_entity_poly.pdbx_strand_id
1 'polypeptide(L)'
;MNNHHYIVPCFWKNGSNRTNVNYPGGGDGEIYDMVLEDGNMRYFGGYVLHTSSFAGYRPTASYWRHTSRTDLRFGGSDMDIYGAQVNGMTMDKGEVYSAGRTDWFGHTDGEFSGGYFPQYWKGKKIYDLEGGPLGWFGTGEAFDIRVADENIVVVGAAHRDNYLDGEMSACYWLNGELHYLVKQGDVPEGIEDWYWSEAKGIHIE
;
A
#
# COMPACT_ATOMS: atom_id res chain seq x y z
N MET A 1 -21.44 10.57 -26.50
CA MET A 1 -21.27 9.44 -25.55
C MET A 1 -19.81 9.45 -25.15
N ASN A 2 -19.52 9.75 -23.88
CA ASN A 2 -18.14 9.70 -23.39
C ASN A 2 -17.79 8.22 -23.20
N ASN A 3 -16.91 7.70 -24.05
CA ASN A 3 -16.33 6.36 -23.85
C ASN A 3 -15.36 6.44 -22.67
N HIS A 4 -15.86 6.26 -21.45
CA HIS A 4 -14.98 6.02 -20.32
C HIS A 4 -14.45 4.58 -20.43
N HIS A 5 -13.16 4.46 -20.62
CA HIS A 5 -12.47 3.18 -20.53
C HIS A 5 -12.21 2.90 -19.06
N TYR A 6 -12.80 1.83 -18.52
CA TYR A 6 -12.58 1.40 -17.14
C TYR A 6 -11.48 0.35 -17.08
N ILE A 7 -10.61 0.46 -16.07
CA ILE A 7 -9.63 -0.57 -15.75
C ILE A 7 -10.32 -1.59 -14.87
N VAL A 8 -10.52 -2.80 -15.42
CA VAL A 8 -11.23 -3.88 -14.71
C VAL A 8 -10.21 -4.83 -14.09
N PRO A 9 -10.16 -4.94 -12.75
CA PRO A 9 -9.27 -5.87 -12.09
C PRO A 9 -9.64 -7.30 -12.46
N CYS A 10 -8.66 -8.05 -12.93
CA CYS A 10 -8.88 -9.40 -13.43
C CYS A 10 -7.61 -10.26 -13.28
N PHE A 11 -7.77 -11.57 -13.38
CA PHE A 11 -6.66 -12.51 -13.47
C PHE A 11 -6.88 -13.53 -14.59
N TRP A 12 -5.82 -14.18 -15.02
CA TRP A 12 -5.87 -15.26 -16.02
C TRP A 12 -5.47 -16.57 -15.36
N LYS A 13 -6.22 -17.63 -15.65
CA LYS A 13 -5.85 -18.99 -15.30
C LYS A 13 -5.29 -19.70 -16.53
N ASN A 14 -4.08 -20.23 -16.41
CA ASN A 14 -3.38 -20.96 -17.48
C ASN A 14 -3.26 -20.15 -18.79
N GLY A 15 -3.11 -18.83 -18.68
CA GLY A 15 -2.87 -17.92 -19.81
C GLY A 15 -4.06 -17.64 -20.73
N SER A 16 -5.20 -18.31 -20.57
CA SER A 16 -6.31 -18.19 -21.53
C SER A 16 -7.65 -17.74 -20.94
N ASN A 17 -7.94 -18.11 -19.72
CA ASN A 17 -9.24 -17.84 -19.10
C ASN A 17 -9.18 -16.61 -18.20
N ARG A 18 -9.64 -15.46 -18.75
CA ARG A 18 -9.79 -14.22 -17.99
C ARG A 18 -10.96 -14.34 -17.01
N THR A 19 -10.74 -13.99 -15.77
CA THR A 19 -11.76 -13.86 -14.73
C THR A 19 -11.70 -12.47 -14.13
N ASN A 20 -12.80 -11.74 -14.20
CA ASN A 20 -12.93 -10.45 -13.53
C ASN A 20 -13.23 -10.71 -12.05
N VAL A 21 -12.59 -9.94 -11.17
CA VAL A 21 -12.95 -9.94 -9.75
C VAL A 21 -14.08 -8.95 -9.51
N ASN A 22 -14.77 -9.05 -8.37
CA ASN A 22 -15.85 -8.14 -8.02
C ASN A 22 -15.31 -6.73 -7.77
N TYR A 23 -15.84 -5.75 -8.50
CA TYR A 23 -15.52 -4.32 -8.36
C TYR A 23 -16.83 -3.50 -8.49
N PRO A 24 -16.89 -2.29 -7.93
CA PRO A 24 -18.07 -1.44 -8.08
C PRO A 24 -18.27 -1.09 -9.56
N GLY A 25 -19.48 -1.26 -10.05
CA GLY A 25 -19.81 -0.87 -11.43
C GLY A 25 -19.58 0.64 -11.62
N GLY A 26 -18.85 1.00 -12.69
CA GLY A 26 -18.57 2.40 -13.05
C GLY A 26 -17.31 2.98 -12.40
N GLY A 27 -16.45 2.17 -11.76
CA GLY A 27 -15.15 2.56 -11.25
C GLY A 27 -14.01 1.75 -11.86
N ASP A 28 -12.79 2.19 -11.60
CA ASP A 28 -11.57 1.49 -11.94
C ASP A 28 -11.08 0.64 -10.77
N GLY A 29 -10.14 -0.27 -11.00
CA GLY A 29 -9.48 -1.03 -9.97
C GLY A 29 -8.28 -1.79 -10.51
N GLU A 30 -7.30 -2.02 -9.66
CA GLU A 30 -6.08 -2.74 -10.00
C GLU A 30 -5.75 -3.81 -8.97
N ILE A 31 -5.09 -4.86 -9.42
CA ILE A 31 -4.50 -5.92 -8.60
C ILE A 31 -2.99 -5.76 -8.71
N TYR A 32 -2.32 -5.67 -7.56
CA TYR A 32 -0.87 -5.53 -7.48
C TYR A 32 -0.16 -6.80 -7.05
N ASP A 33 -0.83 -7.64 -6.25
CA ASP A 33 -0.22 -8.86 -5.74
C ASP A 33 -1.22 -10.01 -5.63
N MET A 34 -0.70 -11.22 -5.54
CA MET A 34 -1.47 -12.46 -5.45
C MET A 34 -0.79 -13.48 -4.53
N VAL A 35 -1.59 -14.08 -3.66
CA VAL A 35 -1.18 -15.22 -2.82
C VAL A 35 -2.00 -16.45 -3.13
N LEU A 36 -1.34 -17.61 -3.16
CA LEU A 36 -1.99 -18.92 -3.27
C LEU A 36 -2.00 -19.60 -1.91
N GLU A 37 -3.16 -20.08 -1.51
CA GLU A 37 -3.34 -20.98 -0.37
C GLU A 37 -3.60 -22.38 -0.89
N ASP A 38 -2.82 -23.35 -0.41
CA ASP A 38 -2.94 -24.79 -0.76
C ASP A 38 -3.07 -25.06 -2.28
N GLY A 39 -2.40 -24.25 -3.09
CA GLY A 39 -2.35 -24.39 -4.54
C GLY A 39 -3.64 -24.08 -5.31
N ASN A 40 -4.75 -23.86 -4.63
CA ASN A 40 -6.05 -23.65 -5.29
C ASN A 40 -6.79 -22.37 -4.90
N MET A 41 -6.69 -21.94 -3.65
CA MET A 41 -7.33 -20.71 -3.20
C MET A 41 -6.45 -19.51 -3.52
N ARG A 42 -7.04 -18.48 -4.09
CA ARG A 42 -6.33 -17.28 -4.53
C ARG A 42 -6.84 -16.08 -3.78
N TYR A 43 -5.89 -15.33 -3.29
CA TYR A 43 -6.13 -14.00 -2.76
C TYR A 43 -5.40 -12.98 -3.64
N PHE A 44 -6.03 -11.86 -3.89
CA PHE A 44 -5.50 -10.75 -4.69
C PHE A 44 -5.58 -9.49 -3.86
N GLY A 45 -4.53 -8.67 -3.88
CA GLY A 45 -4.49 -7.38 -3.23
C GLY A 45 -4.44 -6.24 -4.24
N GLY A 46 -5.04 -5.11 -3.90
CA GLY A 46 -5.06 -3.94 -4.76
C GLY A 46 -6.01 -2.86 -4.25
N TYR A 47 -6.66 -2.18 -5.17
CA TYR A 47 -7.66 -1.18 -4.85
C TYR A 47 -8.84 -1.20 -5.83
N VAL A 48 -9.91 -0.55 -5.44
CA VAL A 48 -11.03 -0.15 -6.32
C VAL A 48 -11.29 1.34 -6.16
N LEU A 49 -11.64 2.01 -7.26
CA LEU A 49 -12.09 3.40 -7.21
C LEU A 49 -13.60 3.43 -7.01
N HIS A 50 -14.04 4.12 -5.98
CA HIS A 50 -15.43 4.45 -5.79
C HIS A 50 -15.72 5.85 -6.34
N THR A 51 -16.74 5.97 -7.19
CA THR A 51 -17.29 7.27 -7.54
C THR A 51 -18.07 7.81 -6.35
N SER A 52 -17.46 8.66 -5.54
CA SER A 52 -18.22 9.44 -4.58
C SER A 52 -18.70 10.72 -5.26
N SER A 53 -19.97 11.06 -5.09
CA SER A 53 -20.60 12.23 -5.70
C SER A 53 -20.03 13.58 -5.27
N PHE A 54 -19.16 13.62 -4.27
CA PHE A 54 -18.66 14.85 -3.66
C PHE A 54 -17.13 15.04 -3.65
N ALA A 55 -16.33 13.98 -3.81
CA ALA A 55 -14.88 14.06 -3.61
C ALA A 55 -14.04 13.43 -4.74
N GLY A 56 -14.63 13.15 -5.88
CA GLY A 56 -13.92 12.48 -6.98
C GLY A 56 -13.72 10.98 -6.75
N TYR A 57 -12.80 10.40 -7.50
CA TYR A 57 -12.45 8.97 -7.40
C TYR A 57 -11.54 8.75 -6.19
N ARG A 58 -11.98 7.94 -5.23
CA ARG A 58 -11.16 7.57 -4.06
C ARG A 58 -10.77 6.10 -4.15
N PRO A 59 -9.48 5.76 -4.18
CA PRO A 59 -9.04 4.38 -4.12
C PRO A 59 -9.36 3.80 -2.73
N THR A 60 -9.97 2.62 -2.72
CA THR A 60 -10.26 1.86 -1.51
C THR A 60 -9.41 0.60 -1.54
N ALA A 61 -8.50 0.47 -0.59
CA ALA A 61 -7.70 -0.74 -0.41
C ALA A 61 -8.63 -1.94 -0.29
N SER A 62 -8.36 -2.95 -1.06
CA SER A 62 -9.22 -4.13 -1.13
C SER A 62 -8.39 -5.39 -1.32
N TYR A 63 -8.87 -6.49 -0.78
CA TYR A 63 -8.43 -7.80 -1.20
C TYR A 63 -9.61 -8.65 -1.68
N TRP A 64 -9.32 -9.60 -2.55
CA TRP A 64 -10.30 -10.55 -3.06
C TRP A 64 -9.91 -11.97 -2.68
N ARG A 65 -10.87 -12.76 -2.22
CA ARG A 65 -10.78 -14.21 -2.11
C ARG A 65 -11.51 -14.80 -3.31
N HIS A 66 -10.76 -15.35 -4.27
CA HIS A 66 -11.26 -15.65 -5.61
C HIS A 66 -11.82 -14.39 -6.29
N THR A 67 -13.14 -14.26 -6.36
CA THR A 67 -13.82 -13.09 -6.93
C THR A 67 -14.53 -12.24 -5.87
N SER A 68 -14.64 -12.71 -4.64
CA SER A 68 -15.33 -12.01 -3.55
C SER A 68 -14.44 -10.96 -2.94
N ARG A 69 -14.88 -9.70 -2.95
CA ARG A 69 -14.14 -8.55 -2.45
C ARG A 69 -14.34 -8.33 -0.96
N THR A 70 -13.30 -7.89 -0.32
CA THR A 70 -13.29 -7.34 1.04
C THR A 70 -12.61 -5.98 0.99
N ASP A 71 -13.34 -4.93 1.34
CA ASP A 71 -12.79 -3.59 1.49
C ASP A 71 -12.13 -3.46 2.85
N LEU A 72 -10.94 -2.87 2.86
CA LEU A 72 -10.14 -2.63 4.04
C LEU A 72 -10.47 -1.25 4.61
N ARG A 73 -10.41 -1.14 5.93
CA ARG A 73 -10.63 0.13 6.61
C ARG A 73 -9.39 1.02 6.46
N PHE A 74 -9.62 2.32 6.48
CA PHE A 74 -8.57 3.33 6.56
C PHE A 74 -8.20 3.59 8.03
N GLY A 75 -6.95 3.94 8.29
CA GLY A 75 -6.51 4.48 9.57
C GLY A 75 -6.66 6.01 9.60
N GLY A 76 -6.77 6.57 10.81
CA GLY A 76 -6.84 8.02 11.04
C GLY A 76 -8.27 8.54 11.19
N SER A 77 -8.58 9.11 12.36
CA SER A 77 -9.91 9.66 12.68
C SER A 77 -10.05 11.14 12.34
N ASP A 78 -8.95 11.87 12.15
CA ASP A 78 -8.94 13.34 12.14
C ASP A 78 -8.32 13.95 10.86
N MET A 79 -7.98 13.14 9.88
CA MET A 79 -7.42 13.61 8.61
C MET A 79 -8.38 13.32 7.46
N ASP A 80 -8.40 14.20 6.47
CA ASP A 80 -9.11 13.97 5.21
C ASP A 80 -8.40 12.85 4.43
N ILE A 81 -8.79 11.60 4.68
CA ILE A 81 -8.27 10.44 3.97
C ILE A 81 -8.80 10.47 2.54
N TYR A 82 -7.88 10.47 1.60
CA TYR A 82 -8.21 10.51 0.17
C TYR A 82 -8.35 9.13 -0.44
N GLY A 83 -7.61 8.15 0.09
CA GLY A 83 -7.67 6.78 -0.42
C GLY A 83 -6.74 5.83 0.31
N ALA A 84 -6.74 4.58 -0.13
CA ALA A 84 -5.78 3.58 0.28
C ALA A 84 -5.63 2.49 -0.79
N GLN A 85 -4.48 1.82 -0.79
CA GLN A 85 -4.21 0.68 -1.68
C GLN A 85 -3.42 -0.41 -0.96
N VAL A 86 -3.58 -1.65 -1.43
CA VAL A 86 -2.75 -2.80 -1.07
C VAL A 86 -1.70 -2.97 -2.16
N ASN A 87 -0.43 -3.07 -1.77
CA ASN A 87 0.69 -3.28 -2.68
C ASN A 87 1.23 -4.72 -2.62
N GLY A 88 1.26 -5.31 -1.43
CA GLY A 88 1.77 -6.66 -1.22
C GLY A 88 0.91 -7.47 -0.25
N MET A 89 1.00 -8.79 -0.34
CA MET A 89 0.20 -9.72 0.47
C MET A 89 0.99 -10.95 0.89
N THR A 90 0.56 -11.53 2.00
CA THR A 90 0.96 -12.88 2.39
C THR A 90 -0.15 -13.56 3.20
N MET A 91 0.01 -14.84 3.44
CA MET A 91 -0.85 -15.60 4.35
C MET A 91 -0.03 -16.35 5.37
N ASP A 92 -0.51 -16.36 6.60
CA ASP A 92 0.00 -17.20 7.66
C ASP A 92 -1.15 -17.80 8.44
N LYS A 93 -1.14 -19.12 8.62
CA LYS A 93 -2.14 -19.89 9.40
C LYS A 93 -3.59 -19.57 9.04
N GLY A 94 -3.86 -19.35 7.75
CA GLY A 94 -5.21 -19.03 7.24
C GLY A 94 -5.65 -17.56 7.42
N GLU A 95 -4.80 -16.71 7.95
CA GLU A 95 -5.02 -15.27 8.07
C GLU A 95 -4.34 -14.52 6.93
N VAL A 96 -5.05 -13.55 6.33
CA VAL A 96 -4.52 -12.69 5.26
C VAL A 96 -3.82 -11.49 5.88
N TYR A 97 -2.61 -11.22 5.42
CA TYR A 97 -1.85 -10.01 5.74
C TYR A 97 -1.64 -9.23 4.43
N SER A 98 -1.83 -7.92 4.50
CA SER A 98 -1.68 -7.03 3.34
C SER A 98 -0.86 -5.82 3.75
N ALA A 99 0.10 -5.39 2.95
CA ALA A 99 0.86 -4.16 3.13
C ALA A 99 0.45 -3.13 2.08
N GLY A 100 0.54 -1.85 2.43
CA GLY A 100 0.20 -0.79 1.52
C GLY A 100 0.28 0.59 2.15
N ARG A 101 -0.56 1.48 1.69
CA ARG A 101 -0.60 2.86 2.17
C ARG A 101 -2.02 3.40 2.27
N THR A 102 -2.16 4.43 3.07
CA THR A 102 -3.31 5.33 3.07
C THR A 102 -2.86 6.70 2.59
N ASP A 103 -3.59 7.24 1.63
CA ASP A 103 -3.35 8.59 1.09
C ASP A 103 -4.15 9.60 1.90
N TRP A 104 -3.54 10.69 2.30
CA TRP A 104 -4.20 11.77 2.99
C TRP A 104 -3.94 13.13 2.33
N PHE A 105 -4.87 14.04 2.47
CA PHE A 105 -4.72 15.43 2.09
C PHE A 105 -5.25 16.32 3.21
N GLY A 106 -4.56 17.40 3.45
CA GLY A 106 -4.96 18.41 4.44
C GLY A 106 -4.70 19.82 3.93
N HIS A 107 -5.40 20.77 4.53
CA HIS A 107 -5.11 22.21 4.38
C HIS A 107 -4.56 22.71 5.70
N THR A 108 -3.36 23.27 5.68
CA THR A 108 -2.78 23.91 6.85
C THR A 108 -2.26 25.26 6.43
N ASP A 109 -2.72 26.29 7.12
CA ASP A 109 -2.32 27.69 6.90
C ASP A 109 -2.48 28.16 5.44
N GLY A 110 -3.43 27.57 4.70
CA GLY A 110 -3.72 27.90 3.30
C GLY A 110 -2.86 27.20 2.28
N GLU A 111 -1.94 26.35 2.71
CA GLU A 111 -1.15 25.49 1.81
C GLU A 111 -1.74 24.08 1.73
N PHE A 112 -1.65 23.51 0.54
CA PHE A 112 -2.08 22.13 0.28
C PHE A 112 -0.97 21.18 0.72
N SER A 113 -1.30 20.26 1.62
CA SER A 113 -0.37 19.24 2.06
C SER A 113 -0.99 17.86 1.88
N GLY A 114 -0.19 16.88 1.51
CA GLY A 114 -0.65 15.50 1.36
C GLY A 114 0.50 14.52 1.44
N GLY A 115 0.18 13.25 1.66
CA GLY A 115 1.20 12.22 1.76
C GLY A 115 0.64 10.83 1.95
N TYR A 116 1.53 9.90 2.27
CA TYR A 116 1.25 8.49 2.39
C TYR A 116 1.61 7.98 3.78
N PHE A 117 0.70 7.23 4.43
CA PHE A 117 0.99 6.50 5.65
C PHE A 117 1.24 5.03 5.31
N PRO A 118 2.42 4.47 5.61
CA PRO A 118 2.67 3.07 5.47
C PRO A 118 1.86 2.29 6.49
N GLN A 119 1.17 1.27 6.03
CA GLN A 119 0.27 0.48 6.88
C GLN A 119 0.31 -0.99 6.47
N TYR A 120 -0.10 -1.84 7.39
CA TYR A 120 -0.49 -3.19 7.04
C TYR A 120 -1.84 -3.54 7.66
N TRP A 121 -2.49 -4.52 7.08
CA TRP A 121 -3.74 -5.09 7.60
C TRP A 121 -3.55 -6.56 7.91
N LYS A 122 -4.09 -6.98 9.05
CA LYS A 122 -4.31 -8.39 9.39
C LYS A 122 -5.81 -8.66 9.30
N GLY A 123 -6.23 -9.42 8.29
CA GLY A 123 -7.64 -9.48 7.92
C GLY A 123 -8.17 -8.07 7.60
N LYS A 124 -9.14 -7.59 8.39
CA LYS A 124 -9.68 -6.22 8.26
C LYS A 124 -9.11 -5.22 9.27
N LYS A 125 -8.30 -5.68 10.20
CA LYS A 125 -7.72 -4.81 11.22
C LYS A 125 -6.49 -4.12 10.68
N ILE A 126 -6.47 -2.80 10.78
CA ILE A 126 -5.36 -1.95 10.34
C ILE A 126 -4.33 -1.80 11.45
N TYR A 127 -3.08 -1.68 11.03
CA TYR A 127 -1.94 -1.37 11.88
C TYR A 127 -1.09 -0.33 11.19
N ASP A 128 -0.85 0.78 11.88
CA ASP A 128 0.05 1.80 11.41
C ASP A 128 1.49 1.30 11.58
N LEU A 129 2.31 1.55 10.56
CA LEU A 129 3.73 1.33 10.62
C LEU A 129 4.39 2.63 11.06
N GLU A 130 5.49 2.51 11.79
CA GLU A 130 6.29 3.67 12.15
C GLU A 130 6.69 4.40 10.86
N GLY A 131 6.14 5.59 10.66
CA GLY A 131 6.55 6.47 9.59
C GLY A 131 7.81 7.21 10.01
N GLY A 132 8.50 7.79 9.06
CA GLY A 132 9.47 8.82 9.38
C GLY A 132 8.81 9.94 10.20
N PRO A 133 9.58 10.84 10.79
CA PRO A 133 9.09 11.85 11.70
C PRO A 133 7.92 12.61 11.10
N LEU A 134 6.88 12.82 11.91
CA LEU A 134 5.62 13.46 11.52
C LEU A 134 5.87 14.85 10.93
N GLY A 135 6.11 14.90 9.64
CA GLY A 135 6.14 16.11 8.83
C GLY A 135 4.91 16.14 7.92
N TRP A 136 4.55 17.30 7.48
CA TRP A 136 3.37 17.62 6.65
C TRP A 136 3.35 16.96 5.27
N PHE A 137 4.41 16.20 4.90
CA PHE A 137 4.60 15.52 3.63
C PHE A 137 4.88 14.05 3.86
N GLY A 138 4.32 13.19 3.02
CA GLY A 138 4.25 11.74 3.08
C GLY A 138 5.35 11.03 3.86
N THR A 139 4.94 10.17 4.78
CA THR A 139 5.85 9.51 5.71
C THR A 139 6.42 8.20 5.19
N GLY A 140 5.78 7.58 4.20
CA GLY A 140 6.28 6.35 3.60
C GLY A 140 5.23 5.49 2.91
N GLU A 141 5.70 4.42 2.29
CA GLU A 141 4.87 3.43 1.60
C GLU A 141 5.38 2.02 1.87
N ALA A 142 4.48 1.10 2.21
CA ALA A 142 4.78 -0.31 2.35
C ALA A 142 4.49 -1.04 1.03
N PHE A 143 5.43 -1.87 0.56
CA PHE A 143 5.34 -2.53 -0.75
C PHE A 143 5.08 -4.02 -0.67
N ASP A 144 5.68 -4.72 0.30
CA ASP A 144 5.51 -6.17 0.46
C ASP A 144 5.53 -6.57 1.93
N ILE A 145 4.96 -7.73 2.25
CA ILE A 145 4.82 -8.24 3.61
C ILE A 145 5.04 -9.75 3.65
N ARG A 146 5.74 -10.21 4.67
CA ARG A 146 5.88 -11.64 5.00
C ARG A 146 5.70 -11.86 6.49
N VAL A 147 5.20 -13.04 6.81
CA VAL A 147 5.06 -13.51 8.19
C VAL A 147 5.84 -14.82 8.33
N ALA A 148 6.75 -14.87 9.29
CA ALA A 148 7.53 -16.06 9.60
C ALA A 148 7.84 -16.10 11.10
N ASP A 149 7.65 -17.25 11.73
CA ASP A 149 7.94 -17.47 13.15
C ASP A 149 7.35 -16.37 14.06
N GLU A 150 6.08 -16.00 13.80
CA GLU A 150 5.33 -14.95 14.52
C GLU A 150 5.84 -13.53 14.27
N ASN A 151 6.90 -13.36 13.50
CA ASN A 151 7.37 -12.04 13.09
C ASN A 151 6.66 -11.57 11.83
N ILE A 152 6.29 -10.29 11.82
CA ILE A 152 5.74 -9.60 10.66
C ILE A 152 6.85 -8.71 10.12
N VAL A 153 7.28 -8.98 8.88
CA VAL A 153 8.26 -8.15 8.18
C VAL A 153 7.58 -7.48 7.01
N VAL A 154 7.64 -6.17 6.98
CA VAL A 154 7.14 -5.34 5.88
C VAL A 154 8.32 -4.62 5.27
N VAL A 155 8.38 -4.51 3.95
CA VAL A 155 9.43 -3.72 3.26
C VAL A 155 8.80 -2.56 2.51
N GLY A 156 9.57 -1.48 2.35
CA GLY A 156 9.05 -0.29 1.71
C GLY A 156 10.06 0.84 1.61
N ALA A 157 9.55 2.05 1.66
CA ALA A 157 10.31 3.28 1.73
C ALA A 157 9.70 4.22 2.79
N ALA A 158 10.54 4.94 3.51
CA ALA A 158 10.14 5.93 4.49
C ALA A 158 11.08 7.13 4.48
N HIS A 159 10.55 8.31 4.83
CA HIS A 159 11.38 9.50 5.00
C HIS A 159 12.31 9.36 6.21
N ARG A 160 13.56 9.78 6.07
CA ARG A 160 14.55 9.73 7.13
C ARG A 160 14.50 10.91 8.09
N ASP A 161 14.22 12.09 7.56
CA ASP A 161 14.37 13.35 8.26
C ASP A 161 13.07 14.17 8.23
N ASN A 162 12.99 15.15 9.16
CA ASN A 162 11.88 16.09 9.28
C ASN A 162 11.86 17.17 8.20
N TYR A 163 12.68 17.08 7.16
CA TYR A 163 12.78 18.12 6.15
C TYR A 163 11.87 17.85 4.95
N LEU A 164 11.29 18.93 4.43
CA LEU A 164 10.39 18.95 3.27
C LEU A 164 11.02 18.40 1.97
N ASP A 165 12.35 18.41 1.92
CA ASP A 165 13.15 17.83 0.84
C ASP A 165 13.56 16.40 1.17
N GLY A 166 12.88 15.76 2.10
CA GLY A 166 13.21 14.47 2.69
C GLY A 166 13.29 13.35 1.66
N GLU A 167 14.43 12.71 1.64
CA GLU A 167 14.70 11.54 0.81
C GLU A 167 13.91 10.34 1.29
N MET A 168 13.22 9.68 0.36
CA MET A 168 12.63 8.37 0.62
C MET A 168 13.73 7.32 0.62
N SER A 169 13.90 6.62 1.72
CA SER A 169 14.93 5.59 1.89
C SER A 169 14.31 4.21 2.01
N ALA A 170 14.94 3.25 1.32
CA ALA A 170 14.58 1.84 1.45
C ALA A 170 14.64 1.40 2.91
N CYS A 171 13.60 0.77 3.38
CA CYS A 171 13.46 0.35 4.76
C CYS A 171 12.71 -0.98 4.88
N TYR A 172 12.72 -1.52 6.09
CA TYR A 172 11.81 -2.55 6.51
C TYR A 172 11.26 -2.24 7.91
N TRP A 173 10.11 -2.80 8.21
CA TRP A 173 9.53 -2.81 9.54
C TRP A 173 9.52 -4.24 10.07
N LEU A 174 10.10 -4.43 11.24
CA LEU A 174 10.01 -5.69 11.97
C LEU A 174 9.03 -5.51 13.13
N ASN A 175 7.89 -6.17 13.07
CA ASN A 175 6.80 -6.05 14.05
C ASN A 175 6.35 -4.59 14.29
N GLY A 176 6.45 -3.76 13.23
CA GLY A 176 6.07 -2.33 13.25
C GLY A 176 7.22 -1.37 13.52
N GLU A 177 8.37 -1.81 14.01
CA GLU A 177 9.56 -0.98 14.23
C GLU A 177 10.34 -0.75 12.94
N LEU A 178 10.66 0.52 12.66
CA LEU A 178 11.30 0.96 11.41
C LEU A 178 12.82 0.76 11.43
N HIS A 179 13.34 0.16 10.35
CA HIS A 179 14.78 -0.03 10.12
C HIS A 179 15.14 0.38 8.68
N TYR A 180 16.10 1.28 8.53
CA TYR A 180 16.60 1.69 7.21
C TYR A 180 17.66 0.73 6.67
N LEU A 181 17.55 0.37 5.38
CA LEU A 181 18.50 -0.51 4.70
C LEU A 181 19.76 0.22 4.26
N VAL A 182 19.67 1.53 4.04
CA VAL A 182 20.78 2.38 3.62
C VAL A 182 21.26 3.17 4.83
N LYS A 183 22.56 3.22 5.10
CA LYS A 183 23.12 4.02 6.20
C LYS A 183 23.20 5.50 5.77
N GLN A 184 22.97 6.39 6.74
CA GLN A 184 23.22 7.81 6.55
C GLN A 184 24.72 8.02 6.22
N GLY A 185 25.01 8.67 5.09
CA GLY A 185 26.39 8.89 4.61
C GLY A 185 26.86 7.92 3.53
N ASP A 186 26.11 6.88 3.17
CA ASP A 186 26.40 6.02 2.03
C ASP A 186 25.98 6.65 0.67
N VAL A 187 25.47 7.87 0.70
CA VAL A 187 25.10 8.64 -0.51
C VAL A 187 26.39 9.21 -1.12
N PRO A 188 26.71 8.93 -2.38
CA PRO A 188 27.88 9.48 -3.04
C PRO A 188 27.87 11.02 -3.02
N GLU A 189 29.03 11.61 -2.70
CA GLU A 189 29.27 13.06 -2.72
C GLU A 189 28.92 13.65 -4.09
N GLY A 190 28.05 14.67 -4.15
CA GLY A 190 27.63 15.32 -5.40
C GLY A 190 26.30 14.84 -5.98
N ILE A 191 25.58 13.96 -5.30
CA ILE A 191 24.18 13.61 -5.59
C ILE A 191 23.32 14.20 -4.46
N GLU A 192 23.28 15.51 -4.35
CA GLU A 192 22.56 16.20 -3.28
C GLU A 192 21.07 16.40 -3.59
N ASP A 193 20.64 16.14 -4.83
CA ASP A 193 19.28 16.38 -5.27
C ASP A 193 18.56 15.05 -5.55
N TRP A 194 17.62 14.65 -4.68
CA TRP A 194 16.62 13.60 -4.92
C TRP A 194 17.13 12.15 -4.83
N TYR A 195 17.60 11.73 -3.68
CA TYR A 195 17.87 10.31 -3.46
C TYR A 195 16.56 9.58 -3.13
N TRP A 196 16.12 8.72 -4.04
CA TRP A 196 14.98 7.87 -3.85
C TRP A 196 15.41 6.41 -3.87
N SER A 197 15.20 5.69 -2.78
CA SER A 197 15.40 4.24 -2.74
C SER A 197 14.20 3.53 -2.12
N GLU A 198 13.89 2.34 -2.62
CA GLU A 198 12.74 1.55 -2.21
C GLU A 198 13.11 0.08 -2.10
N ALA A 199 12.57 -0.61 -1.10
CA ALA A 199 12.59 -2.06 -1.01
C ALA A 199 11.24 -2.60 -1.50
N LYS A 200 11.23 -3.24 -2.67
CA LYS A 200 9.99 -3.64 -3.37
C LYS A 200 9.52 -5.06 -3.07
N GLY A 201 10.35 -5.90 -2.53
CA GLY A 201 9.99 -7.29 -2.25
C GLY A 201 10.86 -7.91 -1.17
N ILE A 202 10.31 -8.93 -0.51
CA ILE A 202 10.99 -9.71 0.52
C ILE A 202 10.78 -11.20 0.29
N HIS A 203 11.85 -11.95 0.46
CA HIS A 203 11.82 -13.40 0.50
C HIS A 203 12.39 -13.88 1.83
N ILE A 204 11.71 -14.84 2.46
CA ILE A 204 12.14 -15.50 3.70
C ILE A 204 12.21 -17.00 3.40
N GLU A 205 13.38 -17.58 3.63
CA GLU A 205 13.64 -19.03 3.46
C GLU A 205 13.30 -19.82 4.74
#